data_6945ad1b7e26e6abc38b20e707e252d0
#
_entry.id   6945ad1b7e26e6abc38b20e707e252d0
#
_cell.length_a   1.000
_cell.length_b   1.000
_cell.length_c   1.000
_cell.angle_alpha   90.00
_cell.angle_beta   90.00
_cell.angle_gamma   90.00
#
_symmetry.space_group_name_H-M   'P 1'
#
loop_
_entity.id
_entity.type
_entity.pdbx_description
1 polymer ?
#
loop_
_entity_poly.entity_id
_entity_poly.type
_entity_poly.pdbx_seq_one_letter_code
_entity_poly.pdbx_strand_id
1 'polypeptide(L)'
;MTSSSYRDPAIRNVVIGILLFAVFLVTVCSLPQVVKTLGAGLLYLPSRLGLVEMVHRDQVQAIDMHSAPPQINLPQARRYAVYTDDYDLLVMSDEITRSGAEPWLVVLSPGSHAELRLTGVERGLMPYDSPFAAGRPVYTFEVIEPGVHDVIFPRRTAAFYVLPDTTSGKERLILLVYAVQVAILVAAIAVPFRRAARNRRARLEAMLPPRPAQADDFWKAESRRQRHNTRRRP
;
A
#
# COMPACT_ATOMS: atom_id res chain seq x y z
N MET A 1 6.29 13.41 -50.25
CA MET A 1 7.26 13.18 -49.15
C MET A 1 6.50 12.70 -47.94
N THR A 2 6.30 11.39 -47.80
CA THR A 2 5.61 10.75 -46.69
C THR A 2 6.69 10.26 -45.70
N SER A 3 6.90 10.98 -44.62
CA SER A 3 7.76 10.53 -43.54
C SER A 3 7.11 9.35 -42.85
N SER A 4 7.46 8.15 -43.26
CA SER A 4 7.18 6.91 -42.56
C SER A 4 7.94 6.98 -41.24
N SER A 5 7.28 7.47 -40.18
CA SER A 5 7.75 7.36 -38.81
C SER A 5 7.82 5.88 -38.47
N TYR A 6 9.00 5.30 -38.65
CA TYR A 6 9.34 3.94 -38.24
C TYR A 6 9.36 3.91 -36.71
N ARG A 7 8.16 3.76 -36.12
CA ARG A 7 8.02 3.60 -34.67
C ARG A 7 8.69 2.26 -34.31
N ASP A 8 9.82 2.35 -33.65
CA ASP A 8 10.57 1.19 -33.17
C ASP A 8 9.61 0.20 -32.46
N PRO A 9 9.46 -1.05 -32.98
CA PRO A 9 8.54 -2.05 -32.42
C PRO A 9 8.85 -2.32 -30.93
N ALA A 10 10.06 -2.05 -30.49
CA ALA A 10 10.43 -2.16 -29.09
C ALA A 10 9.76 -1.11 -28.22
N ILE A 11 9.67 0.15 -28.68
CA ILE A 11 8.99 1.22 -27.96
C ILE A 11 7.50 0.93 -27.88
N ARG A 12 6.90 0.46 -28.98
CA ARG A 12 5.48 0.06 -29.01
C ARG A 12 5.18 -1.04 -27.99
N ASN A 13 6.02 -2.08 -27.90
CA ASN A 13 5.82 -3.18 -26.97
C ASN A 13 5.98 -2.74 -25.51
N VAL A 14 6.88 -1.82 -25.23
CA VAL A 14 7.05 -1.22 -23.89
C VAL A 14 5.82 -0.40 -23.52
N VAL A 15 5.33 0.44 -24.43
CA VAL A 15 4.12 1.26 -24.19
C VAL A 15 2.89 0.37 -23.96
N ILE A 16 2.71 -0.67 -24.78
CA ILE A 16 1.62 -1.65 -24.59
C ILE A 16 1.76 -2.35 -23.23
N GLY A 17 2.97 -2.76 -22.86
CA GLY A 17 3.23 -3.39 -21.56
C GLY A 17 2.89 -2.47 -20.37
N ILE A 18 3.26 -1.20 -20.44
CA ILE A 18 2.94 -0.19 -19.42
C ILE A 18 1.41 0.01 -19.37
N LEU A 19 0.75 0.10 -20.50
CA LEU A 19 -0.70 0.32 -20.58
C LEU A 19 -1.48 -0.87 -20.04
N LEU A 20 -1.09 -2.10 -20.37
CA LEU A 20 -1.67 -3.32 -19.81
C LEU A 20 -1.44 -3.42 -18.31
N PHE A 21 -0.25 -3.05 -17.83
CA PHE A 21 0.04 -3.01 -16.40
C PHE A 21 -0.81 -1.96 -15.67
N ALA A 22 -0.98 -0.77 -16.25
CA ALA A 22 -1.83 0.28 -15.70
C ALA A 22 -3.31 -0.16 -15.64
N VAL A 23 -3.82 -0.77 -16.71
CA VAL A 23 -5.18 -1.34 -16.74
C VAL A 23 -5.34 -2.44 -15.68
N PHE A 24 -4.37 -3.35 -15.58
CA PHE A 24 -4.36 -4.38 -14.55
C PHE A 24 -4.38 -3.76 -13.14
N LEU A 25 -3.57 -2.74 -12.90
CA LEU A 25 -3.46 -2.08 -11.60
C LEU A 25 -4.77 -1.37 -11.24
N VAL A 26 -5.40 -0.66 -12.20
CA VAL A 26 -6.71 -0.02 -12.01
C VAL A 26 -7.79 -1.07 -11.73
N THR A 27 -7.81 -2.18 -12.50
CA THR A 27 -8.78 -3.26 -12.29
C THR A 27 -8.63 -3.91 -10.93
N VAL A 28 -7.39 -4.20 -10.51
CA VAL A 28 -7.09 -4.77 -9.19
C VAL A 28 -7.50 -3.82 -8.08
N CYS A 29 -7.15 -2.52 -8.19
CA CYS A 29 -7.48 -1.52 -7.18
C CYS A 29 -8.98 -1.22 -7.11
N SER A 30 -9.76 -1.47 -8.16
CA SER A 30 -11.22 -1.29 -8.15
C SER A 30 -11.98 -2.42 -7.46
N LEU A 31 -11.30 -3.53 -7.14
CA LEU A 31 -11.89 -4.67 -6.44
C LEU A 31 -11.49 -4.66 -4.96
N PRO A 32 -12.38 -4.22 -4.03
CA PRO A 32 -12.05 -4.07 -2.61
C PRO A 32 -11.47 -5.34 -1.98
N GLN A 33 -11.99 -6.50 -2.35
CA GLN A 33 -11.53 -7.80 -1.85
C GLN A 33 -10.10 -8.12 -2.27
N VAL A 34 -9.72 -7.75 -3.50
CA VAL A 34 -8.36 -7.97 -4.00
C VAL A 34 -7.38 -7.05 -3.27
N VAL A 35 -7.76 -5.79 -3.05
CA VAL A 35 -6.93 -4.84 -2.27
C VAL A 35 -6.72 -5.35 -0.85
N LYS A 36 -7.78 -5.83 -0.18
CA LYS A 36 -7.69 -6.43 1.17
C LYS A 36 -6.78 -7.65 1.19
N THR A 37 -6.92 -8.55 0.21
CA THR A 37 -6.10 -9.76 0.12
C THR A 37 -4.63 -9.43 -0.13
N LEU A 38 -4.35 -8.48 -1.04
CA LEU A 38 -2.99 -8.00 -1.29
C LEU A 38 -2.40 -7.31 -0.07
N GLY A 39 -3.19 -6.47 0.59
CA GLY A 39 -2.81 -5.82 1.84
C GLY A 39 -2.46 -6.82 2.94
N ALA A 40 -3.31 -7.85 3.13
CA ALA A 40 -3.02 -8.94 4.05
C ALA A 40 -1.73 -9.71 3.67
N GLY A 41 -1.47 -9.89 2.37
CA GLY A 41 -0.23 -10.47 1.88
C GLY A 41 1.02 -9.66 2.24
N LEU A 42 0.91 -8.33 2.27
CA LEU A 42 2.01 -7.45 2.70
C LEU A 42 2.33 -7.60 4.18
N LEU A 43 1.37 -8.04 5.02
CA LEU A 43 1.62 -8.34 6.43
C LEU A 43 2.42 -9.62 6.67
N TYR A 44 2.58 -10.47 5.66
CA TYR A 44 3.30 -11.73 5.84
C TYR A 44 4.71 -11.54 6.38
N LEU A 45 5.46 -10.57 5.84
CA LEU A 45 6.81 -10.30 6.33
C LEU A 45 6.83 -9.66 7.73
N PRO A 46 6.01 -8.62 8.04
CA PRO A 46 5.87 -8.11 9.40
C PRO A 46 5.48 -9.19 10.41
N SER A 47 4.59 -10.12 10.05
CA SER A 47 4.21 -11.22 10.94
C SER A 47 5.37 -12.20 11.19
N ARG A 48 6.16 -12.51 10.17
CA ARG A 48 7.37 -13.33 10.32
C ARG A 48 8.45 -12.67 11.19
N LEU A 49 8.49 -11.35 11.20
CA LEU A 49 9.37 -10.57 12.07
C LEU A 49 8.79 -10.39 13.50
N GLY A 50 7.63 -10.94 13.81
CA GLY A 50 6.97 -10.80 15.10
C GLY A 50 6.43 -9.40 15.38
N LEU A 51 6.34 -8.54 14.35
CA LEU A 51 5.80 -7.19 14.49
C LEU A 51 4.29 -7.17 14.57
N VAL A 52 3.64 -8.11 13.87
CA VAL A 52 2.19 -8.23 13.76
C VAL A 52 1.79 -9.68 13.95
N GLU A 53 0.76 -9.91 14.74
CA GLU A 53 0.10 -11.21 14.83
C GLU A 53 -0.98 -11.27 13.74
N MET A 54 -1.01 -12.34 12.96
CA MET A 54 -2.04 -12.54 11.94
C MET A 54 -3.36 -12.88 12.61
N VAL A 55 -4.37 -12.06 12.38
CA VAL A 55 -5.75 -12.34 12.86
C VAL A 55 -6.32 -13.51 12.06
N HIS A 56 -6.88 -14.48 12.76
CA HIS A 56 -7.58 -15.61 12.18
C HIS A 56 -9.08 -15.35 12.10
N ARG A 57 -9.77 -16.04 11.20
CA ARG A 57 -11.20 -15.84 10.95
C ARG A 57 -12.06 -16.12 12.18
N ASP A 58 -11.67 -17.05 13.00
CA ASP A 58 -12.32 -17.44 14.26
C ASP A 58 -12.23 -16.36 15.36
N GLN A 59 -11.29 -15.43 15.22
CA GLN A 59 -11.11 -14.30 16.12
C GLN A 59 -11.97 -13.09 15.75
N VAL A 60 -12.62 -13.12 14.59
CA VAL A 60 -13.48 -12.04 14.11
C VAL A 60 -14.89 -12.30 14.61
N GLN A 61 -15.42 -11.38 15.40
CA GLN A 61 -16.79 -11.45 15.89
C GLN A 61 -17.65 -10.45 15.15
N ALA A 62 -18.70 -10.95 14.51
CA ALA A 62 -19.75 -10.09 13.95
C ALA A 62 -20.80 -9.84 15.04
N ILE A 63 -21.14 -8.58 15.26
CA ILE A 63 -22.18 -8.19 16.19
C ILE A 63 -23.47 -8.04 15.39
N ASP A 64 -24.43 -8.91 15.67
CA ASP A 64 -25.76 -8.75 15.15
C ASP A 64 -26.57 -7.81 16.06
N MET A 65 -26.80 -6.61 15.53
CA MET A 65 -27.50 -5.54 16.22
C MET A 65 -29.03 -5.78 16.31
N HIS A 66 -29.55 -6.85 15.70
CA HIS A 66 -30.97 -7.24 15.81
C HIS A 66 -31.23 -8.01 17.10
N SER A 67 -30.21 -8.58 17.71
CA SER A 67 -30.32 -9.21 19.03
C SER A 67 -30.30 -8.14 20.12
N ALA A 68 -31.17 -8.30 21.15
CA ALA A 68 -31.24 -7.37 22.26
C ALA A 68 -31.01 -8.13 23.61
N PRO A 69 -30.04 -7.65 24.43
CA PRO A 69 -29.03 -6.63 24.17
C PRO A 69 -27.92 -7.19 23.29
N PRO A 70 -27.30 -6.37 22.41
CA PRO A 70 -26.17 -6.80 21.65
C PRO A 70 -24.95 -7.04 22.56
N GLN A 71 -24.37 -8.21 22.45
CA GLN A 71 -23.26 -8.65 23.28
C GLN A 71 -22.09 -9.16 22.45
N ILE A 72 -20.91 -8.97 22.99
CA ILE A 72 -19.65 -9.42 22.42
C ILE A 72 -18.92 -10.31 23.42
N ASN A 73 -18.45 -11.47 23.00
CA ASN A 73 -17.57 -12.30 23.82
C ASN A 73 -16.11 -12.02 23.47
N LEU A 74 -15.38 -11.36 24.37
CA LEU A 74 -13.98 -11.02 24.22
C LEU A 74 -13.13 -11.92 25.12
N PRO A 75 -12.60 -13.04 24.60
CA PRO A 75 -12.03 -14.10 25.43
C PRO A 75 -10.64 -13.78 25.99
N GLN A 76 -10.01 -12.70 25.55
CA GLN A 76 -8.66 -12.33 25.95
C GLN A 76 -8.56 -10.87 26.39
N ALA A 77 -7.76 -10.62 27.43
CA ALA A 77 -7.37 -9.28 27.84
C ALA A 77 -6.35 -8.73 26.85
N ARG A 78 -6.80 -7.92 25.88
CA ARG A 78 -5.98 -7.31 24.84
C ARG A 78 -6.70 -6.14 24.18
N ARG A 79 -6.01 -5.46 23.27
CA ARG A 79 -6.61 -4.42 22.44
C ARG A 79 -7.42 -5.03 21.29
N TYR A 80 -8.59 -4.44 21.05
CA TYR A 80 -9.50 -4.80 19.97
C TYR A 80 -9.80 -3.59 19.09
N ALA A 81 -10.15 -3.85 17.84
CA ALA A 81 -10.56 -2.86 16.87
C ALA A 81 -11.99 -3.16 16.39
N VAL A 82 -12.79 -2.11 16.27
CA VAL A 82 -14.15 -2.15 15.74
C VAL A 82 -14.13 -1.74 14.29
N TYR A 83 -14.69 -2.58 13.43
CA TYR A 83 -14.79 -2.37 11.98
C TYR A 83 -16.25 -2.17 11.58
N THR A 84 -16.49 -1.32 10.61
CA THR A 84 -17.79 -1.16 9.96
C THR A 84 -17.59 -0.80 8.49
N ASP A 85 -18.54 -1.20 7.65
CA ASP A 85 -18.65 -0.82 6.24
C ASP A 85 -19.78 0.19 5.98
N ASP A 86 -20.53 0.55 7.01
CA ASP A 86 -21.57 1.57 6.93
C ASP A 86 -20.95 2.96 6.68
N TYR A 87 -21.26 3.55 5.53
CA TYR A 87 -20.69 4.82 5.10
C TYR A 87 -20.96 5.96 6.07
N ASP A 88 -22.19 6.07 6.58
CA ASP A 88 -22.58 7.17 7.48
C ASP A 88 -21.82 7.07 8.80
N LEU A 89 -21.66 5.86 9.32
CA LEU A 89 -20.89 5.61 10.54
C LEU A 89 -19.38 5.87 10.32
N LEU A 90 -18.87 5.56 9.15
CA LEU A 90 -17.48 5.87 8.80
C LEU A 90 -17.22 7.38 8.79
N VAL A 91 -18.13 8.16 8.18
CA VAL A 91 -18.03 9.63 8.14
C VAL A 91 -18.16 10.21 9.53
N MET A 92 -19.15 9.76 10.30
CA MET A 92 -19.38 10.22 11.66
C MET A 92 -18.19 9.90 12.58
N SER A 93 -17.59 8.71 12.46
CA SER A 93 -16.42 8.33 13.24
C SER A 93 -15.21 9.20 12.93
N ASP A 94 -15.00 9.54 11.64
CA ASP A 94 -13.93 10.44 11.23
C ASP A 94 -14.10 11.84 11.82
N GLU A 95 -15.33 12.34 11.89
CA GLU A 95 -15.62 13.65 12.45
C GLU A 95 -15.46 13.67 13.96
N ILE A 96 -15.95 12.64 14.65
CA ILE A 96 -15.79 12.44 16.10
C ILE A 96 -14.28 12.37 16.44
N THR A 97 -13.53 11.54 15.72
CA THR A 97 -12.09 11.40 15.95
C THR A 97 -11.35 12.72 15.77
N ARG A 98 -11.77 13.53 14.79
CA ARG A 98 -11.16 14.83 14.49
C ARG A 98 -11.53 15.91 15.50
N SER A 99 -12.78 15.92 15.96
CA SER A 99 -13.30 16.91 16.94
C SER A 99 -12.98 16.54 18.39
N GLY A 100 -12.60 15.28 18.67
CA GLY A 100 -12.42 14.77 20.04
C GLY A 100 -13.77 14.61 20.79
N ALA A 101 -14.88 14.52 20.05
CA ALA A 101 -16.20 14.24 20.65
C ALA A 101 -16.29 12.79 21.14
N GLU A 102 -17.34 12.51 21.92
CA GLU A 102 -17.59 11.17 22.45
C GLU A 102 -17.92 10.18 21.32
N PRO A 103 -17.34 8.96 21.36
CA PRO A 103 -17.66 7.90 20.42
C PRO A 103 -19.16 7.56 20.40
N TRP A 104 -19.70 7.25 19.24
CA TRP A 104 -21.09 6.81 19.11
C TRP A 104 -21.33 5.35 19.59
N LEU A 105 -20.27 4.61 19.87
CA LEU A 105 -20.30 3.25 20.38
C LEU A 105 -19.84 3.27 21.82
N VAL A 106 -20.54 2.52 22.68
CA VAL A 106 -20.14 2.28 24.08
C VAL A 106 -20.02 0.78 24.30
N VAL A 107 -18.90 0.35 24.87
CA VAL A 107 -18.67 -1.04 25.27
C VAL A 107 -18.53 -1.06 26.78
N LEU A 108 -19.34 -1.90 27.43
CA LEU A 108 -19.37 -2.03 28.89
C LEU A 108 -18.58 -3.25 29.35
N SER A 109 -17.80 -3.06 30.41
CA SER A 109 -17.04 -4.15 31.03
C SER A 109 -17.95 -5.17 31.71
N PRO A 110 -17.63 -6.48 31.67
CA PRO A 110 -18.39 -7.50 32.38
C PRO A 110 -18.44 -7.21 33.88
N GLY A 111 -19.58 -7.41 34.50
CA GLY A 111 -19.76 -7.31 35.94
C GLY A 111 -19.76 -5.88 36.51
N SER A 112 -18.84 -5.03 36.17
CA SER A 112 -18.76 -3.65 36.66
C SER A 112 -19.67 -2.67 35.88
N HIS A 113 -20.07 -3.04 34.67
CA HIS A 113 -20.75 -2.16 33.69
C HIS A 113 -20.02 -0.82 33.46
N ALA A 114 -18.74 -0.78 33.73
CA ALA A 114 -17.94 0.39 33.45
C ALA A 114 -17.69 0.54 31.92
N GLU A 115 -17.77 1.77 31.44
CA GLU A 115 -17.51 2.07 30.05
C GLU A 115 -16.02 1.89 29.70
N LEU A 116 -15.75 1.12 28.66
CA LEU A 116 -14.40 1.00 28.12
C LEU A 116 -14.08 2.24 27.28
N ARG A 117 -12.89 2.78 27.47
CA ARG A 117 -12.44 3.95 26.72
C ARG A 117 -12.15 3.56 25.28
N LEU A 118 -12.96 4.08 24.36
CA LEU A 118 -12.72 3.94 22.92
C LEU A 118 -11.84 5.07 22.42
N THR A 119 -10.88 4.71 21.56
CA THR A 119 -9.99 5.66 20.88
C THR A 119 -10.28 5.61 19.39
N GLY A 120 -10.59 6.76 18.79
CA GLY A 120 -10.82 6.85 17.35
C GLY A 120 -9.56 6.48 16.56
N VAL A 121 -9.76 5.76 15.48
CA VAL A 121 -8.67 5.41 14.55
C VAL A 121 -8.65 6.48 13.48
N GLU A 122 -7.61 7.33 13.51
CA GLU A 122 -7.37 8.25 12.40
C GLU A 122 -7.21 7.44 11.11
N ARG A 123 -7.63 8.02 9.97
CA ARG A 123 -7.33 7.46 8.64
C ARG A 123 -5.83 7.34 8.51
N GLY A 124 -5.32 6.24 9.01
CA GLY A 124 -3.90 5.98 9.05
C GLY A 124 -3.36 5.63 7.67
N LEU A 125 -2.05 5.68 7.57
CA LEU A 125 -1.28 5.22 6.40
C LEU A 125 -1.27 3.68 6.26
N MET A 126 -2.14 2.96 7.01
CA MET A 126 -2.20 1.51 6.92
C MET A 126 -2.86 1.11 5.61
N PRO A 127 -2.14 0.47 4.70
CA PRO A 127 -2.60 0.21 3.35
C PRO A 127 -3.58 -0.96 3.26
N TYR A 128 -3.98 -1.55 4.39
CA TYR A 128 -4.85 -2.73 4.38
C TYR A 128 -5.83 -2.72 5.56
N ASP A 129 -6.98 -3.34 5.32
CA ASP A 129 -7.94 -3.77 6.34
C ASP A 129 -7.88 -5.29 6.50
N SER A 130 -8.44 -5.81 7.60
CA SER A 130 -8.55 -7.26 7.75
C SER A 130 -9.32 -7.87 6.57
N PRO A 131 -8.82 -8.94 5.94
CA PRO A 131 -9.55 -9.61 4.87
C PRO A 131 -10.84 -10.30 5.37
N PHE A 132 -10.98 -10.47 6.69
CA PHE A 132 -12.10 -11.18 7.32
C PHE A 132 -13.17 -10.26 7.88
N ALA A 133 -12.92 -8.95 7.97
CA ALA A 133 -13.88 -7.95 8.41
C ALA A 133 -14.27 -7.04 7.26
N ALA A 134 -15.56 -6.71 7.15
CA ALA A 134 -16.01 -5.72 6.19
C ALA A 134 -15.68 -4.30 6.68
N GLY A 135 -15.42 -3.38 5.75
CA GLY A 135 -15.14 -1.99 6.07
C GLY A 135 -13.73 -1.74 6.61
N ARG A 136 -13.58 -0.71 7.43
CA ARG A 136 -12.32 -0.29 8.04
C ARG A 136 -12.47 -0.12 9.56
N PRO A 137 -11.34 -0.08 10.30
CA PRO A 137 -11.38 0.18 11.73
C PRO A 137 -11.83 1.63 11.98
N VAL A 138 -12.71 1.81 12.98
CA VAL A 138 -13.22 3.11 13.41
C VAL A 138 -12.80 3.45 14.84
N TYR A 139 -12.78 2.46 15.72
CA TYR A 139 -12.34 2.61 17.10
C TYR A 139 -11.46 1.47 17.52
N THR A 140 -10.58 1.75 18.48
CA THR A 140 -9.84 0.73 19.24
C THR A 140 -10.14 0.90 20.72
N PHE A 141 -10.14 -0.21 21.47
CA PHE A 141 -10.31 -0.21 22.91
C PHE A 141 -9.52 -1.36 23.55
N GLU A 142 -9.19 -1.20 24.80
CA GLU A 142 -8.45 -2.19 25.58
C GLU A 142 -9.37 -2.94 26.53
N VAL A 143 -9.34 -4.26 26.45
CA VAL A 143 -10.08 -5.17 27.34
C VAL A 143 -9.13 -5.60 28.45
N ILE A 144 -9.50 -5.30 29.70
CA ILE A 144 -8.78 -5.71 30.89
C ILE A 144 -9.37 -7.03 31.43
N GLU A 145 -10.70 -7.11 31.48
CA GLU A 145 -11.43 -8.27 31.98
C GLU A 145 -12.03 -9.05 30.80
N PRO A 146 -11.54 -10.28 30.51
CA PRO A 146 -12.16 -11.12 29.49
C PRO A 146 -13.58 -11.51 29.85
N GLY A 147 -14.43 -11.66 28.85
CA GLY A 147 -15.81 -12.09 29.06
C GLY A 147 -16.82 -11.53 28.06
N VAL A 148 -18.07 -11.58 28.42
CA VAL A 148 -19.17 -11.04 27.63
C VAL A 148 -19.38 -9.58 27.99
N HIS A 149 -19.26 -8.72 27.00
CA HIS A 149 -19.36 -7.26 27.10
C HIS A 149 -20.70 -6.84 26.47
N ASP A 150 -21.41 -5.95 27.12
CA ASP A 150 -22.60 -5.33 26.54
C ASP A 150 -22.16 -4.19 25.61
N VAL A 151 -22.87 -4.05 24.49
CA VAL A 151 -22.58 -3.01 23.50
C VAL A 151 -23.81 -2.12 23.38
N ILE A 152 -23.61 -0.82 23.59
CA ILE A 152 -24.65 0.19 23.39
C ILE A 152 -24.37 0.97 22.13
N PHE A 153 -25.41 1.21 21.34
CA PHE A 153 -25.25 1.66 19.98
C PHE A 153 -26.49 2.38 19.44
N PRO A 154 -26.35 3.54 18.81
CA PRO A 154 -27.49 4.38 18.44
C PRO A 154 -28.26 3.88 17.21
N ARG A 155 -27.66 3.03 16.36
CA ARG A 155 -28.25 2.61 15.08
C ARG A 155 -28.28 1.09 14.97
N ARG A 156 -29.48 0.52 14.85
CA ARG A 156 -29.71 -0.95 14.89
C ARG A 156 -29.55 -1.66 13.53
N THR A 157 -29.20 -0.97 12.47
CA THR A 157 -29.20 -1.53 11.10
C THR A 157 -27.83 -1.79 10.51
N ALA A 158 -26.75 -1.46 11.21
CA ALA A 158 -25.39 -1.64 10.71
C ALA A 158 -24.75 -2.91 11.28
N ALA A 159 -23.91 -3.55 10.46
CA ALA A 159 -23.07 -4.65 10.89
C ALA A 159 -21.72 -4.12 11.40
N PHE A 160 -21.29 -4.69 12.52
CA PHE A 160 -19.97 -4.41 13.09
C PHE A 160 -19.19 -5.69 13.23
N TYR A 161 -17.89 -5.54 13.09
CA TYR A 161 -16.94 -6.61 13.30
C TYR A 161 -15.94 -6.16 14.36
N VAL A 162 -15.69 -7.01 15.33
CA VAL A 162 -14.68 -6.79 16.35
C VAL A 162 -13.62 -7.86 16.23
N LEU A 163 -12.38 -7.42 16.17
CA LEU A 163 -11.24 -8.31 16.01
C LEU A 163 -10.04 -7.77 16.81
N PRO A 164 -9.08 -8.64 17.15
CA PRO A 164 -7.86 -8.23 17.82
C PRO A 164 -7.11 -7.16 17.03
N ASP A 165 -6.74 -6.07 17.71
CA ASP A 165 -5.88 -5.05 17.14
C ASP A 165 -4.43 -5.45 17.31
N THR A 166 -3.80 -5.84 16.23
CA THR A 166 -2.41 -6.32 16.22
C THR A 166 -1.43 -5.30 15.65
N THR A 167 -1.93 -4.15 15.21
CA THR A 167 -1.17 -3.14 14.46
C THR A 167 -0.92 -1.86 15.23
N SER A 168 -1.79 -1.50 16.17
CA SER A 168 -1.68 -0.27 16.95
C SER A 168 -0.34 -0.13 17.69
N GLY A 169 0.25 1.04 17.55
CA GLY A 169 1.54 1.38 18.15
C GLY A 169 2.76 0.87 17.37
N LYS A 170 2.55 0.10 16.29
CA LYS A 170 3.62 -0.43 15.43
C LYS A 170 3.53 0.08 13.99
N GLU A 171 2.60 1.00 13.70
CA GLU A 171 2.25 1.45 12.35
C GLU A 171 3.49 1.94 11.57
N ARG A 172 4.35 2.73 12.22
CA ARG A 172 5.57 3.26 11.59
C ARG A 172 6.55 2.16 11.18
N LEU A 173 6.71 1.13 12.03
CA LEU A 173 7.57 -0.01 11.73
C LEU A 173 7.00 -0.86 10.61
N ILE A 174 5.69 -1.11 10.63
CA ILE A 174 4.99 -1.84 9.57
C ILE A 174 5.12 -1.09 8.24
N LEU A 175 4.95 0.22 8.24
CA LEU A 175 5.09 1.08 7.07
C LEU A 175 6.52 1.06 6.51
N LEU A 176 7.52 1.07 7.39
CA LEU A 176 8.93 0.93 7.00
C LEU A 176 9.17 -0.42 6.30
N VAL A 177 8.67 -1.51 6.88
CA VAL A 177 8.80 -2.85 6.28
C VAL A 177 8.10 -2.90 4.93
N TYR A 178 6.93 -2.30 4.77
CA TYR A 178 6.24 -2.18 3.48
C TYR A 178 7.05 -1.41 2.45
N ALA A 179 7.61 -0.26 2.85
CA ALA A 179 8.44 0.53 1.95
C ALA A 179 9.65 -0.28 1.44
N VAL A 180 10.28 -1.05 2.32
CA VAL A 180 11.38 -1.96 1.96
C VAL A 180 10.89 -3.08 1.02
N GLN A 181 9.75 -3.71 1.30
CA GLN A 181 9.18 -4.74 0.42
C GLN A 181 8.90 -4.20 -0.98
N VAL A 182 8.26 -3.03 -1.07
CA VAL A 182 7.96 -2.38 -2.35
C VAL A 182 9.26 -2.01 -3.07
N ALA A 183 10.26 -1.48 -2.37
CA ALA A 183 11.56 -1.15 -2.96
C ALA A 183 12.27 -2.39 -3.53
N ILE A 184 12.24 -3.52 -2.81
CA ILE A 184 12.79 -4.81 -3.28
C ILE A 184 12.03 -5.28 -4.52
N LEU A 185 10.70 -5.22 -4.52
CA LEU A 185 9.88 -5.63 -5.66
C LEU A 185 10.18 -4.77 -6.90
N VAL A 186 10.23 -3.45 -6.73
CA VAL A 186 10.58 -2.51 -7.80
C VAL A 186 11.99 -2.78 -8.33
N ALA A 187 12.96 -3.02 -7.44
CA ALA A 187 14.32 -3.35 -7.83
C ALA A 187 14.39 -4.68 -8.60
N ALA A 188 13.67 -5.71 -8.13
CA ALA A 188 13.61 -7.02 -8.78
C ALA A 188 13.05 -6.93 -10.22
N ILE A 189 12.10 -6.02 -10.45
CA ILE A 189 11.55 -5.77 -11.78
C ILE A 189 12.49 -4.87 -12.61
N ALA A 190 12.98 -3.77 -12.05
CA ALA A 190 13.76 -2.77 -12.78
C ALA A 190 15.16 -3.25 -13.20
N VAL A 191 15.82 -4.09 -12.37
CA VAL A 191 17.19 -4.55 -12.65
C VAL A 191 17.28 -5.39 -13.93
N PRO A 192 16.45 -6.42 -14.17
CA PRO A 192 16.51 -7.19 -15.41
C PRO A 192 16.16 -6.34 -16.64
N PHE A 193 15.21 -5.40 -16.52
CA PHE A 193 14.91 -4.47 -17.62
C PHE A 193 16.11 -3.57 -17.97
N ARG A 194 16.76 -3.00 -16.95
CA ARG A 194 17.96 -2.19 -17.15
C ARG A 194 19.12 -3.00 -17.76
N ARG A 195 19.32 -4.26 -17.31
CA ARG A 195 20.33 -5.17 -17.88
C ARG A 195 20.01 -5.50 -19.34
N ALA A 196 18.76 -5.83 -19.66
CA ALA A 196 18.33 -6.11 -21.02
C ALA A 196 18.52 -4.90 -21.94
N ALA A 197 18.19 -3.69 -21.48
CA ALA A 197 18.40 -2.45 -22.23
C ALA A 197 19.88 -2.15 -22.48
N ARG A 198 20.76 -2.36 -21.49
CA ARG A 198 22.21 -2.21 -21.65
C ARG A 198 22.79 -3.21 -22.65
N ASN A 199 22.39 -4.48 -22.55
CA ASN A 199 22.83 -5.53 -23.48
C ASN A 199 22.37 -5.26 -24.91
N ARG A 200 21.18 -4.68 -25.09
CA ARG A 200 20.68 -4.25 -26.41
C ARG A 200 21.53 -3.12 -26.99
N ARG A 201 21.86 -2.09 -26.20
CA ARG A 201 22.73 -0.99 -26.62
C ARG A 201 24.12 -1.50 -27.01
N ALA A 202 24.73 -2.33 -26.18
CA ALA A 202 26.02 -2.93 -26.48
C ALA A 202 26.02 -3.75 -27.80
N ARG A 203 24.93 -4.51 -28.06
CA ARG A 203 24.80 -5.22 -29.33
C ARG A 203 24.64 -4.28 -30.54
N LEU A 204 23.88 -3.21 -30.39
CA LEU A 204 23.69 -2.21 -31.45
C LEU A 204 25.03 -1.47 -31.74
N GLU A 205 25.78 -1.12 -30.68
CA GLU A 205 27.12 -0.52 -30.82
C GLU A 205 28.10 -1.48 -31.49
N ALA A 206 28.05 -2.78 -31.20
CA ALA A 206 28.87 -3.78 -31.84
C ALA A 206 28.50 -4.06 -33.31
N MET A 207 27.27 -3.75 -33.73
CA MET A 207 26.81 -3.86 -35.12
C MET A 207 27.10 -2.59 -35.95
N LEU A 208 27.39 -1.47 -35.31
CA LEU A 208 27.77 -0.27 -36.00
C LEU A 208 29.20 -0.47 -36.57
N PRO A 209 29.43 -0.16 -37.85
CA PRO A 209 30.77 -0.23 -38.39
C PRO A 209 31.70 0.67 -37.54
N PRO A 210 32.95 0.22 -37.29
CA PRO A 210 33.88 1.00 -36.51
C PRO A 210 33.96 2.41 -37.10
N ARG A 211 33.75 3.43 -36.25
CA ARG A 211 33.91 4.82 -36.70
C ARG A 211 35.24 4.92 -37.38
N PRO A 212 35.28 5.36 -38.63
CA PRO A 212 36.55 5.47 -39.34
C PRO A 212 37.45 6.39 -38.53
N ALA A 213 38.53 5.83 -38.00
CA ALA A 213 39.54 6.59 -37.24
C ALA A 213 40.05 7.83 -38.01
N GLN A 214 39.87 7.82 -39.33
CA GLN A 214 40.19 8.93 -40.22
C GLN A 214 39.37 10.21 -39.99
N ALA A 215 38.13 10.14 -39.45
CA ALA A 215 37.37 11.38 -39.28
C ALA A 215 37.91 12.24 -38.13
N ASP A 216 38.33 11.61 -37.03
CA ASP A 216 38.88 12.36 -35.89
C ASP A 216 40.30 12.88 -36.19
N ASP A 217 41.07 12.15 -36.98
CA ASP A 217 42.41 12.57 -37.41
C ASP A 217 42.33 13.66 -38.48
N PHE A 218 41.32 13.61 -39.34
CA PHE A 218 41.11 14.67 -40.34
C PHE A 218 40.77 16.01 -39.65
N TRP A 219 39.87 16.04 -38.73
CA TRP A 219 39.51 17.27 -37.98
C TRP A 219 40.66 17.78 -37.11
N LYS A 220 41.46 16.87 -36.50
CA LYS A 220 42.66 17.24 -35.75
C LYS A 220 43.76 17.79 -36.67
N ALA A 221 43.88 17.27 -37.86
CA ALA A 221 44.87 17.77 -38.87
C ALA A 221 44.45 19.15 -39.39
N GLU A 222 43.16 19.34 -39.69
CA GLU A 222 42.59 20.61 -40.15
C GLU A 222 42.74 21.70 -39.08
N SER A 223 42.43 21.42 -37.84
CA SER A 223 42.59 22.37 -36.74
C SER A 223 44.06 22.75 -36.46
N ARG A 224 45.01 21.85 -36.71
CA ARG A 224 46.46 22.17 -36.66
C ARG A 224 46.89 23.07 -37.81
N ARG A 225 46.36 22.85 -39.02
CA ARG A 225 46.64 23.71 -40.18
C ARG A 225 46.10 25.12 -39.98
N GLN A 226 44.90 25.27 -39.43
CA GLN A 226 44.33 26.59 -39.15
C GLN A 226 45.14 27.35 -38.09
N ARG A 227 45.65 26.71 -37.05
CA ARG A 227 46.52 27.35 -36.04
C ARG A 227 47.84 27.75 -36.56
N HIS A 228 48.36 27.10 -37.60
CA HIS A 228 49.64 27.44 -38.21
C HIS A 228 49.53 28.65 -39.16
N ASN A 229 48.37 28.76 -39.84
CA ASN A 229 48.08 29.89 -40.72
C ASN A 229 47.81 31.21 -39.98
N THR A 230 47.20 31.13 -38.79
CA THR A 230 46.96 32.32 -37.95
C THR A 230 48.22 32.87 -37.30
N ARG A 231 49.29 32.07 -37.17
CA ARG A 231 50.63 32.57 -36.67
C ARG A 231 51.52 33.18 -37.69
N ARG A 232 51.18 33.15 -39.00
CA ARG A 232 51.99 33.68 -40.08
C ARG A 232 51.49 34.99 -40.71
N ARG A 233 50.51 35.63 -40.09
CA ARG A 233 50.07 36.99 -40.48
C ARG A 233 50.86 38.00 -39.65
N PRO A 234 51.76 38.85 -40.27
CA PRO A 234 52.43 39.92 -39.58
C PRO A 234 51.46 41.03 -39.15
#